data_775cf7502cd1556bc19d2d8e3545ab2c
#
_entry.id   775cf7502cd1556bc19d2d8e3545ab2c
#
_cell.length_a   1.000
_cell.length_b   1.000
_cell.length_c   1.000
_cell.angle_alpha   90.00
_cell.angle_beta   90.00
_cell.angle_gamma   90.00
#
_symmetry.space_group_name_H-M   'P 1'
#
loop_
_entity.id
_entity.type
_entity.pdbx_description
1 polymer ?
#
loop_
_entity_poly.entity_id
_entity_poly.type
_entity_poly.pdbx_seq_one_letter_code
_entity_poly.pdbx_strand_id
1 'polypeptide(L)'
;MNKKLEGKIAVVTGGARGIGGQIAMAFAAQGADVVIADLLDSDAAAPVLSSIADSGRRSLLVKTDVSNEEQVRSMIDAAYAEFGQIDILVNDAGTFSQSPFAELEVSEWDRVVSVNLRGVFLCCRFVLPGMLERKSGKIINVASQLGQIGGIEMVHYSASKAGVIGFTKALAREVSNQGIRVNAIAPGPILTDMMAQETEEWAARKLAELPMGRFGEPHEVAPTAVFLASDDSSYYVGQTLCPNGGDVML
;
A
#
# COMPACT_ATOMS: atom_id res chain seq x y z
N MET A 1 -11.28 -13.42 20.65
CA MET A 1 -11.79 -13.19 19.28
C MET A 1 -10.89 -13.96 18.32
N ASN A 2 -11.45 -14.64 17.30
CA ASN A 2 -10.61 -15.28 16.29
C ASN A 2 -9.83 -14.21 15.50
N LYS A 3 -8.52 -14.38 15.42
CA LYS A 3 -7.65 -13.51 14.62
C LYS A 3 -7.91 -13.75 13.12
N LYS A 4 -8.18 -12.69 12.35
CA LYS A 4 -8.61 -12.79 10.95
C LYS A 4 -7.51 -13.25 10.00
N LEU A 5 -6.23 -13.07 10.38
CA LEU A 5 -5.06 -13.36 9.55
C LEU A 5 -4.13 -14.39 10.21
N GLU A 6 -4.65 -15.23 11.11
CA GLU A 6 -3.84 -16.22 11.83
C GLU A 6 -3.10 -17.15 10.85
N GLY A 7 -1.78 -17.24 11.01
CA GLY A 7 -0.92 -18.10 10.18
C GLY A 7 -0.70 -17.58 8.75
N LYS A 8 -1.16 -16.37 8.40
CA LYS A 8 -0.88 -15.75 7.10
C LYS A 8 0.47 -15.08 7.07
N ILE A 9 1.07 -15.03 5.89
CA ILE A 9 2.32 -14.33 5.62
C ILE A 9 2.00 -13.13 4.72
N ALA A 10 2.32 -11.93 5.20
CA ALA A 10 2.07 -10.69 4.48
C ALA A 10 3.38 -9.99 4.11
N VAL A 11 3.47 -9.51 2.88
CA VAL A 11 4.51 -8.57 2.44
C VAL A 11 3.87 -7.18 2.37
N VAL A 12 4.50 -6.18 3.01
CA VAL A 12 4.07 -4.78 2.99
C VAL A 12 5.23 -3.92 2.49
N THR A 13 5.09 -3.34 1.31
CA THR A 13 6.06 -2.36 0.80
C THR A 13 5.77 -0.98 1.38
N GLY A 14 6.81 -0.18 1.69
CA GLY A 14 6.64 1.07 2.44
C GLY A 14 6.20 0.80 3.90
N GLY A 15 6.51 -0.38 4.43
CA GLY A 15 5.97 -0.88 5.70
C GLY A 15 6.69 -0.39 6.95
N ALA A 16 7.75 0.42 6.84
CA ALA A 16 8.52 0.87 8.00
C ALA A 16 7.84 2.03 8.76
N ARG A 17 6.91 2.76 8.15
CA ARG A 17 6.21 3.91 8.76
C ARG A 17 4.89 4.20 8.06
N GLY A 18 4.21 5.27 8.49
CA GLY A 18 3.01 5.80 7.83
C GLY A 18 1.88 4.77 7.71
N ILE A 19 1.18 4.78 6.58
CA ILE A 19 0.06 3.87 6.30
C ILE A 19 0.55 2.42 6.25
N GLY A 20 1.63 2.13 5.53
CA GLY A 20 2.20 0.79 5.43
C GLY A 20 2.61 0.22 6.79
N GLY A 21 3.24 1.04 7.63
CA GLY A 21 3.60 0.65 9.01
C GLY A 21 2.38 0.29 9.86
N GLN A 22 1.31 1.09 9.80
CA GLN A 22 0.07 0.79 10.52
C GLN A 22 -0.64 -0.45 9.98
N ILE A 23 -0.58 -0.69 8.67
CA ILE A 23 -1.09 -1.94 8.07
C ILE A 23 -0.28 -3.14 8.57
N ALA A 24 1.06 -3.04 8.59
CA ALA A 24 1.94 -4.10 9.07
C ALA A 24 1.64 -4.47 10.54
N MET A 25 1.53 -3.47 11.41
CA MET A 25 1.16 -3.66 12.81
C MET A 25 -0.24 -4.26 12.98
N ALA A 26 -1.22 -3.78 12.22
CA ALA A 26 -2.59 -4.29 12.26
C ALA A 26 -2.66 -5.75 11.78
N PHE A 27 -1.89 -6.13 10.76
CA PHE A 27 -1.81 -7.50 10.27
C PHE A 27 -1.21 -8.43 11.34
N ALA A 28 -0.14 -8.02 12.01
CA ALA A 28 0.46 -8.77 13.11
C ALA A 28 -0.52 -8.94 14.27
N ALA A 29 -1.22 -7.91 14.68
CA ALA A 29 -2.27 -7.99 15.69
C ALA A 29 -3.40 -8.97 15.31
N GLN A 30 -3.66 -9.16 14.01
CA GLN A 30 -4.60 -10.14 13.48
C GLN A 30 -3.98 -11.53 13.20
N GLY A 31 -2.70 -11.75 13.57
CA GLY A 31 -2.07 -13.08 13.57
C GLY A 31 -1.20 -13.37 12.33
N ALA A 32 -0.92 -12.39 11.48
CA ALA A 32 0.00 -12.58 10.37
C ALA A 32 1.47 -12.40 10.80
N ASP A 33 2.38 -13.15 10.19
CA ASP A 33 3.80 -12.81 10.14
C ASP A 33 4.02 -11.81 8.98
N VAL A 34 4.95 -10.86 9.13
CA VAL A 34 5.03 -9.72 8.21
C VAL A 34 6.45 -9.50 7.69
N VAL A 35 6.57 -9.42 6.37
CA VAL A 35 7.76 -8.91 5.68
C VAL A 35 7.56 -7.42 5.41
N ILE A 36 8.48 -6.61 5.89
CA ILE A 36 8.52 -5.16 5.65
C ILE A 36 9.57 -4.92 4.58
N ALA A 37 9.15 -4.37 3.44
CA ALA A 37 10.04 -3.93 2.38
C ALA A 37 10.05 -2.40 2.33
N ASP A 38 11.20 -1.78 2.61
CA ASP A 38 11.33 -0.33 2.67
C ASP A 38 12.74 0.12 2.26
N LEU A 39 12.91 1.39 1.94
CA LEU A 39 14.22 2.02 1.77
C LEU A 39 14.91 2.29 3.11
N LEU A 40 14.13 2.38 4.19
CA LEU A 40 14.56 2.69 5.53
C LEU A 40 15.29 1.50 6.17
N ASP A 41 16.14 1.81 7.12
CA ASP A 41 16.90 0.83 7.91
C ASP A 41 16.12 0.35 9.15
N SER A 42 16.77 -0.51 9.94
CA SER A 42 16.19 -1.10 11.14
C SER A 42 15.84 -0.06 12.21
N ASP A 43 16.61 1.02 12.32
CA ASP A 43 16.40 2.03 13.36
C ASP A 43 15.11 2.82 13.07
N ALA A 44 14.92 3.20 11.82
CA ALA A 44 13.68 3.86 11.39
C ALA A 44 12.45 2.94 11.44
N ALA A 45 12.62 1.63 11.21
CA ALA A 45 11.56 0.63 11.27
C ALA A 45 11.30 0.10 12.69
N ALA A 46 12.15 0.42 13.67
CA ALA A 46 12.11 -0.16 15.03
C ALA A 46 10.73 -0.10 15.72
N PRO A 47 9.94 1.00 15.64
CA PRO A 47 8.61 1.03 16.26
C PRO A 47 7.66 -0.02 15.68
N VAL A 48 7.70 -0.24 14.36
CA VAL A 48 6.86 -1.23 13.67
C VAL A 48 7.31 -2.63 14.01
N LEU A 49 8.62 -2.90 13.96
CA LEU A 49 9.20 -4.21 14.30
C LEU A 49 8.90 -4.61 15.74
N SER A 50 9.03 -3.66 16.71
CA SER A 50 8.67 -3.90 18.11
C SER A 50 7.20 -4.25 18.28
N SER A 51 6.30 -3.49 17.65
CA SER A 51 4.85 -3.76 17.71
C SER A 51 4.46 -5.13 17.14
N ILE A 52 5.15 -5.57 16.07
CA ILE A 52 4.93 -6.91 15.50
C ILE A 52 5.40 -7.98 16.50
N ALA A 53 6.57 -7.80 17.10
CA ALA A 53 7.10 -8.72 18.10
C ALA A 53 6.21 -8.79 19.35
N ASP A 54 5.69 -7.66 19.84
CA ASP A 54 4.75 -7.56 20.96
C ASP A 54 3.42 -8.30 20.68
N SER A 55 3.04 -8.39 19.41
CA SER A 55 1.90 -9.20 18.96
C SER A 55 2.19 -10.71 18.91
N GLY A 56 3.43 -11.12 19.26
CA GLY A 56 3.89 -12.51 19.21
C GLY A 56 4.08 -13.03 17.77
N ARG A 57 4.34 -12.13 16.80
CA ARG A 57 4.50 -12.50 15.40
C ARG A 57 5.94 -12.25 14.95
N ARG A 58 6.33 -12.96 13.88
CA ARG A 58 7.65 -12.80 13.27
C ARG A 58 7.61 -11.67 12.25
N SER A 59 8.74 -10.98 12.11
CA SER A 59 8.94 -9.99 11.06
C SER A 59 10.28 -10.19 10.36
N LEU A 60 10.33 -9.81 9.07
CA LEU A 60 11.54 -9.72 8.28
C LEU A 60 11.60 -8.32 7.65
N LEU A 61 12.64 -7.56 7.92
CA LEU A 61 12.89 -6.29 7.22
C LEU A 61 13.84 -6.52 6.05
N VAL A 62 13.43 -6.12 4.86
CA VAL A 62 14.25 -6.21 3.64
C VAL A 62 14.37 -4.81 3.04
N LYS A 63 15.60 -4.30 2.95
CA LYS A 63 15.84 -3.02 2.27
C LYS A 63 15.55 -3.16 0.78
N THR A 64 14.57 -2.41 0.28
CA THR A 64 14.04 -2.59 -1.07
C THR A 64 13.63 -1.27 -1.69
N ASP A 65 14.23 -0.92 -2.82
CA ASP A 65 13.70 0.05 -3.76
C ASP A 65 12.72 -0.66 -4.70
N VAL A 66 11.43 -0.36 -4.59
CA VAL A 66 10.39 -1.02 -5.40
C VAL A 66 10.47 -0.66 -6.90
N SER A 67 11.17 0.40 -7.27
CA SER A 67 11.44 0.76 -8.66
C SER A 67 12.53 -0.12 -9.30
N ASN A 68 13.34 -0.82 -8.48
CA ASN A 68 14.43 -1.69 -8.91
C ASN A 68 13.96 -3.16 -8.97
N GLU A 69 13.98 -3.73 -10.18
CA GLU A 69 13.48 -5.09 -10.43
C GLU A 69 14.24 -6.16 -9.64
N GLU A 70 15.58 -6.04 -9.56
CA GLU A 70 16.42 -7.03 -8.87
C GLU A 70 16.20 -7.00 -7.36
N GLN A 71 16.02 -5.80 -6.77
CA GLN A 71 15.74 -5.67 -5.35
C GLN A 71 14.35 -6.22 -5.02
N VAL A 72 13.33 -5.96 -5.86
CA VAL A 72 11.99 -6.55 -5.66
C VAL A 72 12.04 -8.07 -5.76
N ARG A 73 12.75 -8.63 -6.74
CA ARG A 73 12.95 -10.08 -6.84
C ARG A 73 13.60 -10.64 -5.59
N SER A 74 14.72 -10.04 -5.15
CA SER A 74 15.45 -10.48 -3.96
C SER A 74 14.59 -10.40 -2.69
N MET A 75 13.74 -9.40 -2.56
CA MET A 75 12.81 -9.26 -1.44
C MET A 75 11.76 -10.38 -1.42
N ILE A 76 11.18 -10.70 -2.57
CA ILE A 76 10.24 -11.82 -2.68
C ILE A 76 10.91 -13.17 -2.40
N ASP A 77 12.13 -13.38 -2.93
CA ASP A 77 12.90 -14.60 -2.66
C ASP A 77 13.25 -14.73 -1.17
N ALA A 78 13.63 -13.64 -0.51
CA ALA A 78 13.88 -13.62 0.93
C ALA A 78 12.62 -13.95 1.75
N ALA A 79 11.46 -13.42 1.35
CA ALA A 79 10.18 -13.73 1.99
C ALA A 79 9.82 -15.23 1.86
N TYR A 80 10.03 -15.83 0.67
CA TYR A 80 9.83 -17.26 0.48
C TYR A 80 10.83 -18.10 1.26
N ALA A 81 12.10 -17.70 1.33
CA ALA A 81 13.13 -18.42 2.08
C ALA A 81 12.84 -18.44 3.59
N GLU A 82 12.34 -17.34 4.15
CA GLU A 82 12.05 -17.21 5.59
C GLU A 82 10.72 -17.87 5.99
N PHE A 83 9.67 -17.72 5.16
CA PHE A 83 8.32 -18.07 5.55
C PHE A 83 7.68 -19.19 4.71
N GLY A 84 8.30 -19.58 3.60
CA GLY A 84 7.82 -20.63 2.70
C GLY A 84 6.69 -20.24 1.76
N GLN A 85 5.95 -19.16 2.08
CA GLN A 85 4.82 -18.68 1.27
C GLN A 85 4.57 -17.18 1.46
N ILE A 86 3.80 -16.59 0.55
CA ILE A 86 3.27 -15.23 0.68
C ILE A 86 1.77 -15.29 0.40
N ASP A 87 0.93 -15.00 1.40
CA ASP A 87 -0.53 -15.03 1.27
C ASP A 87 -1.10 -13.67 0.89
N ILE A 88 -0.44 -12.59 1.35
CA ILE A 88 -0.93 -11.22 1.21
C ILE A 88 0.21 -10.35 0.70
N LEU A 89 -0.06 -9.54 -0.32
CA LEU A 89 0.82 -8.46 -0.76
C LEU A 89 0.10 -7.13 -0.60
N VAL A 90 0.73 -6.20 0.11
CA VAL A 90 0.30 -4.79 0.19
C VAL A 90 1.34 -3.93 -0.50
N ASN A 91 0.95 -3.28 -1.59
CA ASN A 91 1.75 -2.30 -2.30
C ASN A 91 1.40 -0.90 -1.78
N ASP A 92 2.13 -0.43 -0.74
CA ASP A 92 1.96 0.90 -0.14
C ASP A 92 3.12 1.85 -0.47
N ALA A 93 4.32 1.32 -0.76
CA ALA A 93 5.46 2.14 -1.13
C ALA A 93 5.10 3.17 -2.21
N GLY A 94 5.38 4.43 -1.93
CA GLY A 94 5.03 5.52 -2.83
C GLY A 94 5.83 6.78 -2.54
N THR A 95 5.84 7.66 -3.52
CA THR A 95 6.46 8.98 -3.46
C THR A 95 5.59 9.98 -4.20
N PHE A 96 5.75 11.26 -3.87
CA PHE A 96 5.11 12.36 -4.59
C PHE A 96 6.06 13.56 -4.67
N SER A 97 5.67 14.52 -5.45
CA SER A 97 6.15 15.88 -5.45
C SER A 97 5.08 16.78 -6.04
N GLN A 98 5.29 18.10 -5.94
CA GLN A 98 4.40 19.12 -6.50
C GLN A 98 5.20 19.96 -7.47
N SER A 99 4.62 20.20 -8.65
CA SER A 99 5.20 21.09 -9.65
C SER A 99 4.11 21.55 -10.60
N PRO A 100 4.05 22.85 -10.96
CA PRO A 100 3.25 23.30 -12.10
C PRO A 100 3.59 22.45 -13.34
N PHE A 101 2.58 22.04 -14.09
CA PHE A 101 2.80 21.09 -15.19
C PHE A 101 3.83 21.57 -16.23
N ALA A 102 3.85 22.87 -16.51
CA ALA A 102 4.81 23.45 -17.46
C ALA A 102 6.26 23.43 -16.97
N GLU A 103 6.47 23.23 -15.67
CA GLU A 103 7.79 23.19 -15.01
C GLU A 103 8.19 21.79 -14.56
N LEU A 104 7.28 20.81 -14.74
CA LEU A 104 7.51 19.44 -14.31
C LEU A 104 8.60 18.79 -15.16
N GLU A 105 9.74 18.50 -14.55
CA GLU A 105 10.84 17.79 -15.20
C GLU A 105 10.46 16.36 -15.57
N VAL A 106 10.89 15.90 -16.75
CA VAL A 106 10.64 14.54 -17.23
C VAL A 106 11.21 13.49 -16.27
N SER A 107 12.38 13.76 -15.70
CA SER A 107 13.01 12.88 -14.70
C SER A 107 12.16 12.70 -13.43
N GLU A 108 11.47 13.74 -13.02
CA GLU A 108 10.58 13.69 -11.85
C GLU A 108 9.29 12.92 -12.14
N TRP A 109 8.73 13.11 -13.34
CA TRP A 109 7.66 12.26 -13.84
C TRP A 109 8.07 10.79 -13.81
N ASP A 110 9.22 10.45 -14.38
CA ASP A 110 9.73 9.08 -14.46
C ASP A 110 9.98 8.50 -13.07
N ARG A 111 10.52 9.26 -12.14
CA ARG A 111 10.74 8.86 -10.75
C ARG A 111 9.43 8.47 -10.07
N VAL A 112 8.42 9.33 -10.13
CA VAL A 112 7.13 9.10 -9.47
C VAL A 112 6.39 7.91 -10.08
N VAL A 113 6.34 7.82 -11.40
CA VAL A 113 5.70 6.70 -12.10
C VAL A 113 6.44 5.39 -11.85
N SER A 114 7.78 5.43 -11.81
CA SER A 114 8.61 4.25 -11.54
C SER A 114 8.35 3.66 -10.16
N VAL A 115 8.25 4.49 -9.13
CA VAL A 115 7.97 4.04 -7.78
C VAL A 115 6.51 3.61 -7.63
N ASN A 116 5.57 4.51 -7.96
CA ASN A 116 4.16 4.35 -7.60
C ASN A 116 3.40 3.32 -8.47
N LEU A 117 3.78 3.18 -9.74
CA LEU A 117 3.06 2.30 -10.69
C LEU A 117 3.90 1.11 -11.12
N ARG A 118 5.13 1.35 -11.60
CA ARG A 118 6.01 0.23 -12.00
C ARG A 118 6.39 -0.64 -10.80
N GLY A 119 6.60 -0.05 -9.62
CA GLY A 119 6.85 -0.81 -8.38
C GLY A 119 5.70 -1.76 -8.04
N VAL A 120 4.45 -1.30 -8.13
CA VAL A 120 3.26 -2.15 -7.95
C VAL A 120 3.25 -3.31 -8.96
N PHE A 121 3.53 -3.02 -10.23
CA PHE A 121 3.64 -4.07 -11.26
C PHE A 121 4.72 -5.10 -10.91
N LEU A 122 5.93 -4.66 -10.52
CA LEU A 122 7.05 -5.56 -10.21
C LEU A 122 6.72 -6.47 -9.01
N CYS A 123 6.21 -5.91 -7.92
CA CYS A 123 5.82 -6.69 -6.74
C CYS A 123 4.73 -7.73 -7.09
N CYS A 124 3.69 -7.33 -7.81
CA CYS A 124 2.64 -8.25 -8.26
C CYS A 124 3.21 -9.33 -9.21
N ARG A 125 4.09 -8.95 -10.15
CA ARG A 125 4.70 -9.85 -11.13
C ARG A 125 5.48 -10.99 -10.47
N PHE A 126 6.20 -10.70 -9.37
CA PHE A 126 7.04 -11.69 -8.71
C PHE A 126 6.30 -12.50 -7.64
N VAL A 127 5.26 -11.95 -6.99
CA VAL A 127 4.48 -12.72 -6.01
C VAL A 127 3.43 -13.64 -6.66
N LEU A 128 2.89 -13.22 -7.79
CA LEU A 128 1.74 -13.87 -8.44
C LEU A 128 1.94 -15.36 -8.77
N PRO A 129 3.11 -15.82 -9.30
CA PRO A 129 3.30 -17.24 -9.64
C PRO A 129 3.03 -18.17 -8.45
N GLY A 130 3.57 -17.85 -7.25
CA GLY A 130 3.35 -18.67 -6.06
C GLY A 130 1.90 -18.62 -5.54
N MET A 131 1.21 -17.47 -5.70
CA MET A 131 -0.22 -17.38 -5.38
C MET A 131 -1.08 -18.22 -6.36
N LEU A 132 -0.75 -18.21 -7.65
CA LEU A 132 -1.45 -18.99 -8.68
C LEU A 132 -1.28 -20.49 -8.45
N GLU A 133 -0.08 -20.94 -8.11
CA GLU A 133 0.21 -22.34 -7.80
C GLU A 133 -0.66 -22.85 -6.64
N ARG A 134 -0.78 -22.04 -5.59
CA ARG A 134 -1.61 -22.38 -4.41
C ARG A 134 -3.10 -22.08 -4.60
N LYS A 135 -3.47 -21.38 -5.69
CA LYS A 135 -4.84 -20.89 -5.96
C LYS A 135 -5.39 -20.07 -4.78
N SER A 136 -4.53 -19.29 -4.16
CA SER A 136 -4.87 -18.49 -2.98
C SER A 136 -3.94 -17.29 -2.87
N GLY A 137 -4.51 -16.10 -2.71
CA GLY A 137 -3.74 -14.87 -2.51
C GLY A 137 -4.63 -13.64 -2.41
N LYS A 138 -4.12 -12.63 -1.71
CA LYS A 138 -4.74 -11.31 -1.58
C LYS A 138 -3.72 -10.25 -1.97
N ILE A 139 -4.06 -9.39 -2.90
CA ILE A 139 -3.24 -8.25 -3.33
C ILE A 139 -4.01 -6.97 -3.04
N ILE A 140 -3.40 -6.06 -2.31
CA ILE A 140 -3.97 -4.78 -1.91
C ILE A 140 -3.04 -3.69 -2.41
N ASN A 141 -3.51 -2.86 -3.33
CA ASN A 141 -2.75 -1.76 -3.89
C ASN A 141 -3.20 -0.44 -3.27
N VAL A 142 -2.28 0.29 -2.64
CA VAL A 142 -2.59 1.60 -2.08
C VAL A 142 -2.46 2.65 -3.18
N ALA A 143 -3.62 3.07 -3.67
CA ALA A 143 -3.79 4.15 -4.64
C ALA A 143 -3.84 5.51 -3.90
N SER A 144 -4.73 6.38 -4.30
CA SER A 144 -5.07 7.67 -3.67
C SER A 144 -6.41 8.14 -4.24
N GLN A 145 -7.17 8.91 -3.48
CA GLN A 145 -8.29 9.67 -4.02
C GLN A 145 -7.88 10.57 -5.20
N LEU A 146 -6.63 11.09 -5.20
CA LEU A 146 -6.12 11.91 -6.30
C LEU A 146 -5.93 11.12 -7.60
N GLY A 147 -5.90 9.79 -7.55
CA GLY A 147 -6.01 8.94 -8.73
C GLY A 147 -7.42 8.89 -9.33
N GLN A 148 -8.43 9.36 -8.60
CA GLN A 148 -9.83 9.42 -9.04
C GLN A 148 -10.22 10.81 -9.55
N ILE A 149 -9.78 11.86 -8.82
CA ILE A 149 -10.21 13.25 -9.12
C ILE A 149 -9.10 14.15 -9.65
N GLY A 150 -7.83 13.73 -9.58
CA GLY A 150 -6.68 14.57 -9.88
C GLY A 150 -6.31 15.51 -8.73
N GLY A 151 -5.06 16.00 -8.75
CA GLY A 151 -4.55 17.00 -7.81
C GLY A 151 -3.84 18.12 -8.57
N ILE A 152 -4.02 19.36 -8.12
CA ILE A 152 -3.31 20.53 -8.68
C ILE A 152 -1.82 20.33 -8.44
N GLU A 153 -0.98 20.59 -9.46
CA GLU A 153 0.48 20.44 -9.44
C GLU A 153 0.97 18.99 -9.18
N MET A 154 0.05 18.01 -9.22
CA MET A 154 0.33 16.58 -8.96
C MET A 154 -0.06 15.69 -10.14
N VAL A 155 0.17 16.14 -11.39
CA VAL A 155 -0.25 15.39 -12.60
C VAL A 155 0.40 14.01 -12.65
N HIS A 156 1.70 13.91 -12.39
CA HIS A 156 2.47 12.66 -12.36
C HIS A 156 2.00 11.71 -11.25
N TYR A 157 1.76 12.24 -10.04
CA TYR A 157 1.23 11.46 -8.92
C TYR A 157 -0.18 10.95 -9.22
N SER A 158 -1.09 11.85 -9.65
CA SER A 158 -2.47 11.51 -10.00
C SER A 158 -2.53 10.47 -11.11
N ALA A 159 -1.73 10.63 -12.17
CA ALA A 159 -1.63 9.67 -13.25
C ALA A 159 -1.12 8.30 -12.77
N SER A 160 -0.09 8.27 -11.91
CA SER A 160 0.42 7.03 -11.34
C SER A 160 -0.62 6.30 -10.50
N LYS A 161 -1.36 7.02 -9.65
CA LYS A 161 -2.40 6.45 -8.76
C LYS A 161 -3.67 6.05 -9.53
N ALA A 162 -4.04 6.76 -10.59
CA ALA A 162 -5.06 6.33 -11.54
C ALA A 162 -4.63 5.04 -12.27
N GLY A 163 -3.35 4.96 -12.66
CA GLY A 163 -2.75 3.75 -13.23
C GLY A 163 -2.85 2.54 -12.29
N VAL A 164 -2.61 2.73 -10.99
CA VAL A 164 -2.77 1.67 -9.97
C VAL A 164 -4.22 1.18 -9.89
N ILE A 165 -5.21 2.08 -9.96
CA ILE A 165 -6.63 1.71 -9.97
C ILE A 165 -6.96 0.90 -11.23
N GLY A 166 -6.49 1.34 -12.40
CA GLY A 166 -6.66 0.62 -13.67
C GLY A 166 -6.00 -0.76 -13.66
N PHE A 167 -4.73 -0.81 -13.19
CA PHE A 167 -3.97 -2.04 -13.02
C PHE A 167 -4.70 -3.04 -12.10
N THR A 168 -5.19 -2.56 -10.95
CA THR A 168 -5.96 -3.37 -10.00
C THR A 168 -7.16 -4.04 -10.66
N LYS A 169 -7.96 -3.29 -11.41
CA LYS A 169 -9.14 -3.79 -12.12
C LYS A 169 -8.79 -4.83 -13.17
N ALA A 170 -7.73 -4.58 -13.94
CA ALA A 170 -7.30 -5.48 -15.02
C ALA A 170 -6.77 -6.80 -14.44
N LEU A 171 -5.84 -6.74 -13.47
CA LEU A 171 -5.28 -7.93 -12.84
C LEU A 171 -6.36 -8.73 -12.09
N ALA A 172 -7.28 -8.06 -11.40
CA ALA A 172 -8.40 -8.73 -10.72
C ALA A 172 -9.26 -9.57 -11.68
N ARG A 173 -9.55 -9.06 -12.89
CA ARG A 173 -10.29 -9.80 -13.92
C ARG A 173 -9.55 -11.04 -14.42
N GLU A 174 -8.22 -10.96 -14.49
CA GLU A 174 -7.38 -12.04 -14.99
C GLU A 174 -7.27 -13.21 -14.00
N VAL A 175 -7.17 -12.91 -12.68
CA VAL A 175 -6.79 -13.92 -11.68
C VAL A 175 -7.88 -14.31 -10.69
N SER A 176 -9.04 -13.65 -10.67
CA SER A 176 -10.07 -13.88 -9.65
C SER A 176 -10.66 -15.29 -9.68
N ASN A 177 -10.79 -15.89 -10.87
CA ASN A 177 -11.25 -17.27 -11.03
C ASN A 177 -10.21 -18.33 -10.59
N GLN A 178 -8.99 -17.88 -10.31
CA GLN A 178 -7.88 -18.72 -9.82
C GLN A 178 -7.66 -18.57 -8.31
N GLY A 179 -8.63 -18.00 -7.58
CA GLY A 179 -8.59 -17.89 -6.12
C GLY A 179 -7.84 -16.67 -5.59
N ILE A 180 -7.38 -15.75 -6.45
CA ILE A 180 -6.66 -14.55 -6.03
C ILE A 180 -7.61 -13.34 -6.04
N ARG A 181 -7.56 -12.53 -4.99
CA ARG A 181 -8.31 -11.28 -4.88
C ARG A 181 -7.37 -10.09 -5.00
N VAL A 182 -7.69 -9.17 -5.89
CA VAL A 182 -6.92 -7.94 -6.10
C VAL A 182 -7.86 -6.76 -5.92
N ASN A 183 -7.55 -5.89 -4.96
CA ASN A 183 -8.33 -4.70 -4.67
C ASN A 183 -7.41 -3.51 -4.39
N ALA A 184 -7.96 -2.32 -4.35
CA ALA A 184 -7.25 -1.09 -4.03
C ALA A 184 -7.84 -0.40 -2.80
N ILE A 185 -7.00 0.36 -2.11
CA ILE A 185 -7.41 1.37 -1.14
C ILE A 185 -7.01 2.73 -1.73
N ALA A 186 -7.90 3.70 -1.69
CA ALA A 186 -7.64 5.07 -2.11
C ALA A 186 -7.85 6.02 -0.93
N PRO A 187 -6.84 6.19 -0.06
CA PRO A 187 -6.95 7.07 1.09
C PRO A 187 -7.15 8.53 0.67
N GLY A 188 -7.80 9.30 1.54
CA GLY A 188 -7.82 10.74 1.50
C GLY A 188 -6.59 11.38 2.12
N PRO A 189 -6.69 12.62 2.63
CA PRO A 189 -5.59 13.29 3.31
C PRO A 189 -5.36 12.66 4.70
N ILE A 190 -4.26 11.93 4.83
CA ILE A 190 -3.85 11.18 6.04
C ILE A 190 -2.60 11.80 6.64
N LEU A 191 -2.58 12.04 7.95
CA LEU A 191 -1.43 12.59 8.68
C LEU A 191 -0.25 11.61 8.63
N THR A 192 0.68 11.88 7.72
CA THR A 192 1.91 11.12 7.49
C THR A 192 3.06 12.09 7.28
N ASP A 193 4.31 11.60 7.30
CA ASP A 193 5.48 12.42 6.96
C ASP A 193 5.39 13.01 5.54
N MET A 194 4.67 12.34 4.65
CA MET A 194 4.38 12.83 3.30
C MET A 194 3.53 14.11 3.38
N MET A 195 2.51 14.13 4.21
CA MET A 195 1.63 15.29 4.38
C MET A 195 2.28 16.41 5.21
N ALA A 196 3.27 16.08 6.05
CA ALA A 196 4.03 17.08 6.81
C ALA A 196 4.86 18.04 5.93
N GLN A 197 4.95 17.77 4.62
CA GLN A 197 5.59 18.66 3.64
C GLN A 197 4.66 19.76 3.13
N GLU A 198 3.35 19.68 3.42
CA GLU A 198 2.36 20.67 3.04
C GLU A 198 2.43 21.93 3.92
N THR A 199 2.01 23.07 3.37
CA THR A 199 2.00 24.35 4.11
C THR A 199 0.81 24.41 5.08
N GLU A 200 0.94 25.21 6.15
CA GLU A 200 -0.16 25.48 7.10
C GLU A 200 -1.38 26.07 6.38
N GLU A 201 -1.16 26.92 5.38
CA GLU A 201 -2.24 27.52 4.60
C GLU A 201 -3.00 26.46 3.77
N TRP A 202 -2.27 25.54 3.14
CA TRP A 202 -2.86 24.41 2.44
C TRP A 202 -3.66 23.55 3.41
N ALA A 203 -3.09 23.22 4.57
CA ALA A 203 -3.74 22.40 5.58
C ALA A 203 -5.04 23.05 6.09
N ALA A 204 -5.04 24.35 6.38
CA ALA A 204 -6.22 25.08 6.85
C ALA A 204 -7.33 25.09 5.77
N ARG A 205 -6.97 25.35 4.51
CA ARG A 205 -7.92 25.31 3.39
C ARG A 205 -8.51 23.91 3.22
N LYS A 206 -7.64 22.89 3.22
CA LYS A 206 -8.08 21.49 3.05
C LYS A 206 -8.99 21.01 4.17
N LEU A 207 -8.70 21.39 5.42
CA LEU A 207 -9.55 21.09 6.57
C LEU A 207 -10.96 21.67 6.43
N ALA A 208 -11.08 22.88 5.88
CA ALA A 208 -12.37 23.52 5.66
C ALA A 208 -13.22 22.81 4.57
N GLU A 209 -12.59 22.08 3.66
CA GLU A 209 -13.25 21.31 2.60
C GLU A 209 -13.71 19.92 3.07
N LEU A 210 -13.05 19.35 4.10
CA LEU A 210 -13.31 17.98 4.56
C LEU A 210 -14.64 17.88 5.32
N PRO A 211 -15.58 17.01 4.90
CA PRO A 211 -16.82 16.79 5.63
C PRO A 211 -16.64 16.35 7.08
N MET A 212 -15.62 15.56 7.37
CA MET A 212 -15.28 15.16 8.76
C MET A 212 -14.58 16.26 9.57
N GLY A 213 -14.18 17.38 8.96
CA GLY A 213 -13.53 18.50 9.65
C GLY A 213 -12.14 18.19 10.23
N ARG A 214 -11.54 17.07 9.85
CA ARG A 214 -10.21 16.66 10.28
C ARG A 214 -9.52 15.79 9.23
N PHE A 215 -8.22 15.73 9.30
CA PHE A 215 -7.44 14.74 8.57
C PHE A 215 -7.63 13.34 9.16
N GLY A 216 -7.43 12.31 8.34
CA GLY A 216 -7.39 10.94 8.80
C GLY A 216 -6.03 10.60 9.42
N GLU A 217 -6.02 9.55 10.24
CA GLU A 217 -4.81 8.98 10.82
C GLU A 217 -4.43 7.69 10.10
N PRO A 218 -3.13 7.34 9.98
CA PRO A 218 -2.71 6.10 9.32
C PRO A 218 -3.40 4.84 9.87
N HIS A 219 -3.66 4.79 11.18
CA HIS A 219 -4.33 3.66 11.82
C HIS A 219 -5.82 3.52 11.40
N GLU A 220 -6.44 4.57 10.84
CA GLU A 220 -7.82 4.52 10.33
C GLU A 220 -7.91 3.89 8.92
N VAL A 221 -6.78 3.82 8.20
CA VAL A 221 -6.69 3.12 6.91
C VAL A 221 -6.48 1.62 7.10
N ALA A 222 -5.73 1.22 8.13
CA ALA A 222 -5.35 -0.16 8.38
C ALA A 222 -6.52 -1.15 8.52
N PRO A 223 -7.69 -0.82 9.14
CA PRO A 223 -8.85 -1.71 9.19
C PRO A 223 -9.38 -2.11 7.80
N THR A 224 -9.32 -1.19 6.83
CA THR A 224 -9.70 -1.49 5.43
C THR A 224 -8.76 -2.53 4.82
N ALA A 225 -7.45 -2.42 5.08
CA ALA A 225 -6.48 -3.41 4.63
C ALA A 225 -6.71 -4.78 5.30
N VAL A 226 -6.97 -4.82 6.61
CA VAL A 226 -7.33 -6.07 7.33
C VAL A 226 -8.57 -6.72 6.72
N PHE A 227 -9.61 -5.93 6.45
CA PHE A 227 -10.82 -6.42 5.78
C PHE A 227 -10.49 -7.04 4.41
N LEU A 228 -9.75 -6.33 3.56
CA LEU A 228 -9.39 -6.80 2.22
C LEU A 228 -8.44 -8.02 2.25
N ALA A 229 -7.61 -8.15 3.28
CA ALA A 229 -6.71 -9.28 3.48
C ALA A 229 -7.43 -10.53 4.01
N SER A 230 -8.56 -10.38 4.67
CA SER A 230 -9.31 -11.46 5.31
C SER A 230 -10.35 -12.11 4.36
N ASP A 231 -10.99 -13.19 4.83
CA ASP A 231 -12.07 -13.85 4.11
C ASP A 231 -13.37 -13.04 4.10
N ASP A 232 -13.50 -12.02 4.96
CA ASP A 232 -14.65 -11.09 4.94
C ASP A 232 -14.80 -10.39 3.58
N SER A 233 -13.70 -10.26 2.81
CA SER A 233 -13.67 -9.66 1.48
C SER A 233 -13.72 -10.68 0.33
N SER A 234 -14.17 -11.91 0.58
CA SER A 234 -14.12 -13.00 -0.42
C SER A 234 -14.83 -12.69 -1.74
N TYR A 235 -15.83 -11.81 -1.73
CA TYR A 235 -16.57 -11.39 -2.93
C TYR A 235 -16.15 -10.02 -3.49
N TYR A 236 -15.07 -9.42 -2.94
CA TYR A 236 -14.51 -8.14 -3.43
C TYR A 236 -13.45 -8.41 -4.49
N VAL A 237 -13.69 -7.94 -5.71
CA VAL A 237 -12.82 -8.13 -6.89
C VAL A 237 -12.69 -6.82 -7.63
N GLY A 238 -11.47 -6.29 -7.74
CA GLY A 238 -11.18 -5.06 -8.48
C GLY A 238 -11.79 -3.80 -7.88
N GLN A 239 -12.18 -3.83 -6.60
CA GLN A 239 -12.80 -2.69 -5.92
C GLN A 239 -11.74 -1.70 -5.43
N THR A 240 -12.15 -0.43 -5.34
CA THR A 240 -11.35 0.63 -4.71
C THR A 240 -12.13 1.17 -3.52
N LEU A 241 -11.62 0.96 -2.30
CA LEU A 241 -12.24 1.43 -1.06
C LEU A 241 -11.57 2.73 -0.63
N CYS A 242 -12.37 3.73 -0.24
CA CYS A 242 -11.91 5.11 -0.06
C CYS A 242 -12.09 5.60 1.40
N PRO A 243 -11.19 5.25 2.33
CA PRO A 243 -11.17 5.86 3.67
C PRO A 243 -10.61 7.29 3.55
N ASN A 244 -11.49 8.28 3.33
CA ASN A 244 -11.11 9.65 2.95
C ASN A 244 -11.86 10.76 3.70
N GLY A 245 -12.62 10.43 4.74
CA GLY A 245 -13.36 11.43 5.52
C GLY A 245 -14.46 12.16 4.76
N GLY A 246 -14.89 11.62 3.61
CA GLY A 246 -15.92 12.20 2.76
C GLY A 246 -15.39 13.22 1.73
N ASP A 247 -14.07 13.40 1.64
CA ASP A 247 -13.45 14.35 0.70
C ASP A 247 -13.83 14.04 -0.77
N VAL A 248 -13.95 12.76 -1.11
CA VAL A 248 -14.37 12.29 -2.44
C VAL A 248 -15.40 11.17 -2.27
N MET A 249 -16.57 11.35 -2.89
CA MET A 249 -17.67 10.37 -2.91
C MET A 249 -17.98 10.04 -4.39
N LEU A 250 -17.64 8.82 -4.83
CA LEU A 250 -17.81 8.32 -6.20
C LEU A 250 -18.75 7.12 -6.24
#